data_1e32b6fd57a1cd9573d9e78b0d99c4a3
#
_entry.id   1e32b6fd57a1cd9573d9e78b0d99c4a3
#
_cell.length_a   1.000
_cell.length_b   1.000
_cell.length_c   1.000
_cell.angle_alpha   90.00
_cell.angle_beta   90.00
_cell.angle_gamma   90.00
#
_symmetry.space_group_name_H-M   'P 1'
#
loop_
_entity.id
_entity.type
_entity.pdbx_description
1 polymer ?
#
loop_
_entity_poly.entity_id
_entity_poly.type
_entity_poly.pdbx_seq_one_letter_code
_entity_poly.pdbx_strand_id
1 'polypeptide(L)'
;MQIIEKLAIPGEHSLLLQGIIGKLEAVLTVPDHNDSGFIAFLGHPHSLQGGTMNNKVVTTLARVFKDLGIPSLRFNFRGVGQSEGSYDAGQGESEDMLALARELQKEQPEKKLIFAGFSFGSYVAYRAAAQVHAHLLISIAPPIHHYNYHEFNPAPFPWVIVQGEEDEVVPPALVLDFAAQLDPEVPVIRFANTSHFFHGKLIELKTKLSEYITAQVVL
;
A
#
# COMPACT_ATOMS: atom_id res chain seq x y z
N MET A 1 0.50 16.91 14.27
CA MET A 1 1.33 15.80 13.70
C MET A 1 2.09 16.32 12.48
N GLN A 2 3.37 15.94 12.29
CA GLN A 2 4.21 16.42 11.17
C GLN A 2 3.59 16.20 9.78
N ILE A 3 2.80 15.13 9.58
CA ILE A 3 2.11 14.84 8.31
C ILE A 3 1.15 15.99 7.97
N ILE A 4 0.33 16.44 8.92
CA ILE A 4 -0.71 17.46 8.70
C ILE A 4 -0.11 18.78 8.23
N GLU A 5 0.97 19.22 8.89
CA GLU A 5 1.65 20.47 8.50
C GLU A 5 2.20 20.41 7.07
N LYS A 6 2.62 19.21 6.62
CA LYS A 6 3.19 19.00 5.29
C LYS A 6 2.15 18.74 4.22
N LEU A 7 0.93 18.27 4.55
CA LEU A 7 -0.13 18.04 3.56
C LEU A 7 -0.54 19.28 2.78
N ALA A 8 -0.29 20.47 3.32
CA ALA A 8 -0.56 21.73 2.63
C ALA A 8 0.55 22.19 1.67
N ILE A 9 1.69 21.48 1.65
CA ILE A 9 2.90 21.89 0.91
C ILE A 9 3.18 20.84 -0.18
N PRO A 10 3.02 21.16 -1.47
CA PRO A 10 3.36 20.25 -2.56
C PRO A 10 4.81 19.78 -2.52
N GLY A 11 5.06 18.55 -2.96
CA GLY A 11 6.41 17.98 -3.04
C GLY A 11 6.60 16.69 -2.25
N GLU A 12 7.84 16.26 -2.12
CA GLU A 12 8.24 15.13 -1.28
C GLU A 12 8.86 15.62 0.02
N HIS A 13 8.35 15.12 1.16
CA HIS A 13 8.78 15.50 2.49
C HIS A 13 9.31 14.27 3.24
N SER A 14 10.62 14.27 3.54
CA SER A 14 11.20 13.27 4.44
C SER A 14 10.78 13.57 5.88
N LEU A 15 10.26 12.54 6.55
CA LEU A 15 9.71 12.63 7.90
C LEU A 15 10.29 11.52 8.77
N LEU A 16 10.29 11.76 10.07
CA LEU A 16 10.55 10.74 11.08
C LEU A 16 9.33 10.72 12.01
N LEU A 17 8.45 9.74 11.77
CA LEU A 17 7.14 9.66 12.42
C LEU A 17 7.19 8.75 13.64
N GLN A 18 6.31 8.95 14.61
CA GLN A 18 6.18 8.07 15.76
C GLN A 18 5.32 6.86 15.38
N GLY A 19 5.91 5.67 15.37
CA GLY A 19 5.22 4.38 15.30
C GLY A 19 4.92 3.83 16.70
N ILE A 20 4.44 2.58 16.76
CA ILE A 20 4.07 1.93 18.04
C ILE A 20 5.28 1.71 18.95
N ILE A 21 6.38 1.22 18.42
CA ILE A 21 7.57 0.87 19.22
C ILE A 21 8.75 1.83 19.05
N GLY A 22 8.65 2.80 18.15
CA GLY A 22 9.73 3.73 17.89
C GLY A 22 9.46 4.61 16.68
N LYS A 23 10.49 5.29 16.21
CA LYS A 23 10.41 6.19 15.06
C LYS A 23 10.43 5.40 13.75
N LEU A 24 9.70 5.88 12.77
CA LEU A 24 9.59 5.33 11.43
C LEU A 24 10.07 6.36 10.40
N GLU A 25 11.03 5.99 9.59
CA GLU A 25 11.49 6.78 8.45
C GLU A 25 10.44 6.75 7.34
N ALA A 26 9.98 7.92 6.90
CA ALA A 26 8.89 8.04 5.95
C ALA A 26 9.13 9.15 4.92
N VAL A 27 8.41 9.03 3.80
CA VAL A 27 8.31 10.09 2.78
C VAL A 27 6.83 10.32 2.48
N LEU A 28 6.37 11.53 2.72
CA LEU A 28 5.07 12.01 2.30
C LEU A 28 5.22 12.68 0.93
N THR A 29 4.49 12.17 -0.06
CA THR A 29 4.38 12.77 -1.39
C THR A 29 3.07 13.53 -1.47
N VAL A 30 3.13 14.85 -1.68
CA VAL A 30 1.97 15.74 -1.80
C VAL A 30 1.86 16.25 -3.24
N PRO A 31 0.74 16.03 -3.93
CA PRO A 31 0.49 16.57 -5.27
C PRO A 31 0.40 18.09 -5.26
N ASP A 32 0.59 18.72 -6.44
CA ASP A 32 0.42 20.16 -6.62
C ASP A 32 -1.05 20.61 -6.40
N HIS A 33 -2.02 19.72 -6.68
CA HIS A 33 -3.43 19.84 -6.37
C HIS A 33 -3.83 18.68 -5.44
N ASN A 34 -4.24 18.99 -4.21
CA ASN A 34 -4.50 18.03 -3.14
C ASN A 34 -5.89 18.26 -2.52
N ASP A 35 -6.91 18.19 -3.34
CA ASP A 35 -8.33 18.39 -2.96
C ASP A 35 -9.18 17.12 -3.13
N SER A 36 -8.54 15.98 -3.41
CA SER A 36 -9.21 14.69 -3.66
C SER A 36 -10.00 14.14 -2.46
N GLY A 37 -9.74 14.61 -1.25
CA GLY A 37 -10.34 14.05 -0.04
C GLY A 37 -9.74 12.70 0.41
N PHE A 38 -8.70 12.21 -0.28
CA PHE A 38 -8.05 10.91 0.00
C PHE A 38 -6.62 11.05 0.50
N ILE A 39 -6.11 9.98 1.10
CA ILE A 39 -4.68 9.76 1.37
C ILE A 39 -4.36 8.27 1.28
N ALA A 40 -3.20 7.93 0.69
CA ALA A 40 -2.75 6.56 0.51
C ALA A 40 -1.59 6.20 1.45
N PHE A 41 -1.63 5.00 2.05
CA PHE A 41 -0.55 4.39 2.84
C PHE A 41 0.07 3.25 2.05
N LEU A 42 1.41 3.28 1.85
CA LEU A 42 2.11 2.38 0.95
C LEU A 42 3.08 1.46 1.70
N GLY A 43 2.88 0.13 1.56
CA GLY A 43 3.72 -0.91 2.12
C GLY A 43 4.77 -1.43 1.15
N HIS A 44 6.01 -1.60 1.61
CA HIS A 44 7.13 -2.09 0.80
C HIS A 44 7.32 -3.61 0.91
N PRO A 45 8.10 -4.25 -0.01
CA PRO A 45 8.33 -5.68 0.02
C PRO A 45 9.18 -6.11 1.23
N HIS A 46 9.44 -7.42 1.34
CA HIS A 46 9.98 -8.08 2.53
C HIS A 46 11.27 -7.44 3.07
N SER A 47 11.22 -6.97 4.32
CA SER A 47 12.30 -6.24 5.01
C SER A 47 13.62 -7.03 5.03
N LEU A 48 13.57 -8.31 5.37
CA LEU A 48 14.75 -9.18 5.45
C LEU A 48 15.33 -9.60 4.08
N GLN A 49 14.64 -9.24 2.99
CA GLN A 49 15.10 -9.46 1.61
C GLN A 49 15.50 -8.14 0.93
N GLY A 50 15.85 -7.12 1.70
CA GLY A 50 16.28 -5.83 1.19
C GLY A 50 15.15 -4.91 0.73
N GLY A 51 13.90 -5.23 1.10
CA GLY A 51 12.75 -4.36 0.84
C GLY A 51 12.85 -3.04 1.59
N THR A 52 12.56 -1.94 0.89
CA THR A 52 12.51 -0.59 1.46
C THR A 52 11.40 0.23 0.79
N MET A 53 11.02 1.34 1.40
CA MET A 53 10.06 2.30 0.83
C MET A 53 10.50 2.88 -0.53
N ASN A 54 11.76 2.72 -0.92
CA ASN A 54 12.31 3.18 -2.20
C ASN A 54 12.28 2.10 -3.30
N ASN A 55 11.66 0.94 -3.03
CA ASN A 55 11.41 -0.07 -4.06
C ASN A 55 10.67 0.54 -5.26
N LYS A 56 11.02 0.12 -6.49
CA LYS A 56 10.50 0.72 -7.73
C LYS A 56 8.98 0.58 -7.89
N VAL A 57 8.39 -0.53 -7.42
CA VAL A 57 6.92 -0.71 -7.43
C VAL A 57 6.27 0.28 -6.46
N VAL A 58 6.82 0.43 -5.25
CA VAL A 58 6.29 1.36 -4.22
C VAL A 58 6.39 2.81 -4.68
N THR A 59 7.53 3.22 -5.25
CA THR A 59 7.68 4.58 -5.79
C THR A 59 6.82 4.82 -7.02
N THR A 60 6.49 3.77 -7.79
CA THR A 60 5.52 3.85 -8.89
C THR A 60 4.10 4.06 -8.34
N LEU A 61 3.71 3.36 -7.26
CA LEU A 61 2.44 3.62 -6.56
C LEU A 61 2.34 5.07 -6.09
N ALA A 62 3.39 5.60 -5.46
CA ALA A 62 3.42 7.00 -5.04
C ALA A 62 3.21 7.98 -6.21
N ARG A 63 3.77 7.68 -7.39
CA ARG A 63 3.55 8.47 -8.62
C ARG A 63 2.13 8.34 -9.15
N VAL A 64 1.53 7.14 -9.11
CA VAL A 64 0.11 6.93 -9.47
C VAL A 64 -0.76 7.87 -8.64
N PHE A 65 -0.61 7.84 -7.33
CA PHE A 65 -1.41 8.66 -6.42
C PHE A 65 -1.14 10.16 -6.62
N LYS A 66 0.13 10.55 -6.79
CA LYS A 66 0.49 11.94 -7.09
C LYS A 66 -0.20 12.47 -8.34
N ASP A 67 -0.18 11.69 -9.43
CA ASP A 67 -0.81 12.09 -10.71
C ASP A 67 -2.35 12.18 -10.61
N LEU A 68 -2.95 11.44 -9.66
CA LEU A 68 -4.38 11.48 -9.36
C LEU A 68 -4.76 12.54 -8.30
N GLY A 69 -3.83 13.40 -7.89
CA GLY A 69 -4.10 14.42 -6.88
C GLY A 69 -4.27 13.85 -5.46
N ILE A 70 -3.79 12.64 -5.19
CA ILE A 70 -3.91 11.95 -3.91
C ILE A 70 -2.55 11.96 -3.19
N PRO A 71 -2.43 12.55 -2.00
CA PRO A 71 -1.23 12.43 -1.18
C PRO A 71 -0.97 10.98 -0.82
N SER A 72 0.31 10.60 -0.72
CA SER A 72 0.67 9.25 -0.30
C SER A 72 1.83 9.24 0.69
N LEU A 73 1.75 8.37 1.69
CA LEU A 73 2.78 8.12 2.68
C LEU A 73 3.38 6.74 2.43
N ARG A 74 4.67 6.69 2.04
CA ARG A 74 5.49 5.49 2.06
C ARG A 74 6.45 5.56 3.23
N PHE A 75 6.71 4.47 3.90
CA PHE A 75 7.61 4.44 5.05
C PHE A 75 8.39 3.14 5.12
N ASN A 76 9.57 3.19 5.69
CA ASN A 76 10.34 2.00 6.01
C ASN A 76 9.71 1.31 7.22
N PHE A 77 9.39 0.02 7.08
CA PHE A 77 8.90 -0.79 8.18
C PHE A 77 9.93 -0.85 9.31
N ARG A 78 9.47 -1.21 10.49
CA ARG A 78 10.32 -1.39 11.67
C ARG A 78 11.59 -2.20 11.35
N GLY A 79 12.74 -1.73 11.80
CA GLY A 79 14.05 -2.34 11.57
C GLY A 79 14.66 -2.10 10.18
N VAL A 80 14.06 -1.25 9.33
CA VAL A 80 14.56 -0.92 7.99
C VAL A 80 15.03 0.55 7.94
N GLY A 81 16.19 0.80 7.36
CA GLY A 81 16.75 2.16 7.23
C GLY A 81 16.89 2.84 8.58
N GLN A 82 16.28 4.02 8.76
CA GLN A 82 16.25 4.76 10.04
C GLN A 82 15.05 4.40 10.92
N SER A 83 14.21 3.43 10.52
CA SER A 83 13.10 2.97 11.32
C SER A 83 13.58 2.11 12.48
N GLU A 84 13.13 2.44 13.70
CA GLU A 84 13.44 1.69 14.92
C GLU A 84 12.63 0.37 14.98
N GLY A 85 12.99 -0.48 15.94
CA GLY A 85 12.36 -1.77 16.15
C GLY A 85 12.97 -2.90 15.31
N SER A 86 12.22 -3.96 15.11
CA SER A 86 12.62 -5.16 14.37
C SER A 86 11.47 -5.77 13.59
N TYR A 87 11.77 -6.53 12.55
CA TYR A 87 10.80 -7.28 11.76
C TYR A 87 9.91 -8.16 12.64
N ASP A 88 8.59 -8.13 12.40
CA ASP A 88 7.57 -8.83 13.20
C ASP A 88 6.53 -9.55 12.33
N ALA A 89 7.00 -10.18 11.24
CA ALA A 89 6.21 -11.04 10.34
C ALA A 89 4.89 -10.41 9.83
N GLY A 90 4.82 -9.09 9.73
CA GLY A 90 3.67 -8.34 9.24
C GLY A 90 2.69 -7.90 10.33
N GLN A 91 2.82 -8.40 11.56
CA GLN A 91 1.95 -8.00 12.66
C GLN A 91 2.28 -6.58 13.12
N GLY A 92 3.46 -6.39 13.66
CA GLY A 92 3.88 -5.08 14.11
C GLY A 92 3.99 -4.04 13.00
N GLU A 93 4.40 -4.45 11.78
CA GLU A 93 4.42 -3.55 10.61
C GLU A 93 3.01 -3.03 10.28
N SER A 94 2.00 -3.88 10.39
CA SER A 94 0.60 -3.48 10.16
C SER A 94 0.05 -2.61 11.29
N GLU A 95 0.45 -2.86 12.54
CA GLU A 95 0.11 -2.00 13.67
C GLU A 95 0.71 -0.60 13.53
N ASP A 96 1.95 -0.48 13.06
CA ASP A 96 2.57 0.81 12.75
C ASP A 96 1.81 1.55 11.65
N MET A 97 1.47 0.88 10.54
CA MET A 97 0.69 1.48 9.45
C MET A 97 -0.69 1.95 9.95
N LEU A 98 -1.36 1.12 10.74
CA LEU A 98 -2.65 1.41 11.33
C LEU A 98 -2.59 2.60 12.31
N ALA A 99 -1.54 2.68 13.13
CA ALA A 99 -1.34 3.79 14.06
C ALA A 99 -1.18 5.12 13.32
N LEU A 100 -0.36 5.14 12.25
CA LEU A 100 -0.19 6.33 11.41
C LEU A 100 -1.51 6.75 10.74
N ALA A 101 -2.29 5.78 10.24
CA ALA A 101 -3.58 6.04 9.61
C ALA A 101 -4.61 6.59 10.62
N ARG A 102 -4.70 5.99 11.80
CA ARG A 102 -5.61 6.43 12.88
C ARG A 102 -5.24 7.82 13.41
N GLU A 103 -3.96 8.11 13.55
CA GLU A 103 -3.50 9.42 13.99
C GLU A 103 -3.85 10.49 12.96
N LEU A 104 -3.69 10.19 11.67
CA LEU A 104 -4.13 11.09 10.60
C LEU A 104 -5.65 11.31 10.66
N GLN A 105 -6.46 10.26 10.81
CA GLN A 105 -7.92 10.38 10.87
C GLN A 105 -8.42 11.18 12.08
N LYS A 106 -7.71 11.21 13.19
CA LYS A 106 -8.07 12.07 14.34
C LYS A 106 -8.00 13.56 13.98
N GLU A 107 -7.01 13.94 13.20
CA GLU A 107 -6.77 15.34 12.80
C GLU A 107 -7.51 15.73 11.51
N GLN A 108 -7.80 14.75 10.66
CA GLN A 108 -8.44 14.92 9.35
C GLN A 108 -9.53 13.83 9.17
N PRO A 109 -10.64 13.88 9.92
CA PRO A 109 -11.65 12.81 9.93
C PRO A 109 -12.38 12.66 8.59
N GLU A 110 -12.37 13.69 7.75
CA GLU A 110 -12.96 13.69 6.41
C GLU A 110 -12.10 12.95 5.38
N LYS A 111 -10.80 12.74 5.65
CA LYS A 111 -9.90 12.05 4.71
C LYS A 111 -10.23 10.57 4.63
N LYS A 112 -10.47 10.10 3.42
CA LYS A 112 -10.70 8.70 3.08
C LYS A 112 -9.37 7.98 2.90
N LEU A 113 -9.24 6.80 3.52
CA LEU A 113 -7.99 6.04 3.53
C LEU A 113 -7.92 5.04 2.38
N ILE A 114 -6.80 5.05 1.67
CA ILE A 114 -6.42 4.03 0.70
C ILE A 114 -5.19 3.30 1.25
N PHE A 115 -5.21 1.98 1.18
CA PHE A 115 -4.05 1.16 1.53
C PHE A 115 -3.54 0.44 0.29
N ALA A 116 -2.25 0.46 0.06
CA ALA A 116 -1.63 -0.25 -1.04
C ALA A 116 -0.30 -0.85 -0.62
N GLY A 117 0.06 -1.98 -1.22
CA GLY A 117 1.35 -2.59 -0.90
C GLY A 117 1.82 -3.57 -1.96
N PHE A 118 3.14 -3.78 -1.98
CA PHE A 118 3.78 -4.72 -2.88
C PHE A 118 4.34 -5.92 -2.09
N SER A 119 4.03 -7.13 -2.56
CA SER A 119 4.52 -8.37 -1.97
C SER A 119 4.18 -8.44 -0.47
N PHE A 120 5.14 -8.62 0.43
CA PHE A 120 4.94 -8.55 1.88
C PHE A 120 4.17 -7.29 2.33
N GLY A 121 4.47 -6.14 1.72
CA GLY A 121 3.77 -4.90 2.02
C GLY A 121 2.27 -4.93 1.70
N SER A 122 1.82 -5.80 0.79
CA SER A 122 0.39 -6.00 0.52
C SER A 122 -0.32 -6.71 1.68
N TYR A 123 0.37 -7.61 2.38
CA TYR A 123 -0.15 -8.24 3.60
C TYR A 123 -0.25 -7.23 4.75
N VAL A 124 0.80 -6.41 4.93
CA VAL A 124 0.78 -5.32 5.91
C VAL A 124 -0.39 -4.36 5.65
N ALA A 125 -0.57 -3.96 4.39
CA ALA A 125 -1.68 -3.10 3.96
C ALA A 125 -3.06 -3.75 4.18
N TYR A 126 -3.21 -5.04 3.87
CA TYR A 126 -4.43 -5.81 4.11
C TYR A 126 -4.81 -5.81 5.60
N ARG A 127 -3.86 -6.12 6.49
CA ARG A 127 -4.11 -6.15 7.94
C ARG A 127 -4.50 -4.79 8.50
N ALA A 128 -3.85 -3.72 8.03
CA ALA A 128 -4.19 -2.35 8.45
C ALA A 128 -5.57 -1.93 7.93
N ALA A 129 -5.85 -2.19 6.63
CA ALA A 129 -7.12 -1.87 5.99
C ALA A 129 -8.32 -2.55 6.65
N ALA A 130 -8.16 -3.81 7.10
CA ALA A 130 -9.20 -4.59 7.74
C ALA A 130 -9.64 -4.05 9.11
N GLN A 131 -8.85 -3.18 9.73
CA GLN A 131 -9.09 -2.66 11.09
C GLN A 131 -9.57 -1.21 11.13
N VAL A 132 -9.78 -0.62 9.94
CA VAL A 132 -10.36 0.72 9.75
C VAL A 132 -11.33 0.70 8.58
N HIS A 133 -12.09 1.77 8.39
CA HIS A 133 -12.91 1.91 7.19
C HIS A 133 -12.01 2.33 6.01
N ALA A 134 -11.36 1.35 5.37
CA ALA A 134 -10.58 1.57 4.17
C ALA A 134 -11.52 1.86 2.98
N HIS A 135 -11.17 2.86 2.17
CA HIS A 135 -11.94 3.20 0.97
C HIS A 135 -11.50 2.38 -0.25
N LEU A 136 -10.26 1.92 -0.26
CA LEU A 136 -9.71 1.01 -1.26
C LEU A 136 -8.48 0.29 -0.70
N LEU A 137 -8.37 -1.01 -0.99
CA LEU A 137 -7.14 -1.80 -0.79
C LEU A 137 -6.59 -2.22 -2.16
N ILE A 138 -5.28 -2.03 -2.36
CA ILE A 138 -4.55 -2.46 -3.56
C ILE A 138 -3.42 -3.41 -3.15
N SER A 139 -3.51 -4.67 -3.55
CA SER A 139 -2.48 -5.68 -3.28
C SER A 139 -1.73 -6.05 -4.55
N ILE A 140 -0.45 -5.68 -4.64
CA ILE A 140 0.40 -6.02 -5.79
C ILE A 140 1.22 -7.26 -5.43
N ALA A 141 1.07 -8.33 -6.22
CA ALA A 141 1.72 -9.62 -6.05
C ALA A 141 1.61 -10.15 -4.59
N PRO A 142 0.39 -10.33 -4.05
CA PRO A 142 0.17 -10.70 -2.65
C PRO A 142 0.67 -12.13 -2.37
N PRO A 143 1.59 -12.34 -1.41
CA PRO A 143 2.13 -13.67 -1.09
C PRO A 143 1.15 -14.49 -0.23
N ILE A 144 0.00 -14.82 -0.79
CA ILE A 144 -1.11 -15.51 -0.13
C ILE A 144 -0.77 -16.92 0.37
N HIS A 145 0.28 -17.54 -0.19
CA HIS A 145 0.78 -18.85 0.21
C HIS A 145 1.71 -18.80 1.43
N HIS A 146 2.11 -17.59 1.86
CA HIS A 146 2.98 -17.39 3.03
C HIS A 146 2.27 -16.68 4.18
N TYR A 147 1.21 -15.90 3.90
CA TYR A 147 0.51 -15.09 4.89
C TYR A 147 -1.00 -15.34 4.85
N ASN A 148 -1.65 -15.20 6.01
CA ASN A 148 -3.07 -15.47 6.16
C ASN A 148 -3.94 -14.26 5.77
N TYR A 149 -4.41 -14.23 4.53
CA TYR A 149 -5.37 -13.24 4.03
C TYR A 149 -6.85 -13.58 4.34
N HIS A 150 -7.10 -14.61 5.14
CA HIS A 150 -8.42 -14.94 5.70
C HIS A 150 -8.54 -14.57 7.17
N GLU A 151 -7.57 -13.85 7.73
CA GLU A 151 -7.54 -13.48 9.15
C GLU A 151 -8.71 -12.59 9.56
N PHE A 152 -9.18 -11.73 8.65
CA PHE A 152 -10.28 -10.81 8.91
C PHE A 152 -11.52 -11.19 8.11
N ASN A 153 -12.67 -11.21 8.78
CA ASN A 153 -13.98 -11.48 8.17
C ASN A 153 -15.01 -10.45 8.71
N PRO A 154 -15.60 -9.58 7.87
CA PRO A 154 -15.34 -9.53 6.43
C PRO A 154 -13.93 -9.04 6.07
N ALA A 155 -13.46 -9.44 4.88
CA ALA A 155 -12.24 -8.89 4.31
C ALA A 155 -12.42 -7.38 4.00
N PRO A 156 -11.32 -6.58 3.96
CA PRO A 156 -11.42 -5.18 3.54
C PRO A 156 -11.95 -5.09 2.10
N PHE A 157 -12.92 -4.22 1.88
CA PHE A 157 -13.55 -4.02 0.57
C PHE A 157 -13.94 -2.53 0.42
N PRO A 158 -13.77 -1.88 -0.76
CA PRO A 158 -13.26 -2.44 -2.03
C PRO A 158 -11.79 -2.88 -2.01
N TRP A 159 -11.51 -3.98 -2.71
CA TRP A 159 -10.18 -4.55 -2.82
C TRP A 159 -9.87 -4.89 -4.29
N VAL A 160 -8.63 -4.67 -4.73
CA VAL A 160 -8.12 -5.09 -6.05
C VAL A 160 -6.75 -5.75 -5.89
N ILE A 161 -6.53 -6.81 -6.64
CA ILE A 161 -5.24 -7.49 -6.73
C ILE A 161 -4.61 -7.19 -8.10
N VAL A 162 -3.29 -7.02 -8.11
CA VAL A 162 -2.48 -6.89 -9.32
C VAL A 162 -1.48 -8.04 -9.37
N GLN A 163 -1.47 -8.83 -10.46
CA GLN A 163 -0.65 -10.03 -10.54
C GLN A 163 0.06 -10.16 -11.89
N GLY A 164 1.37 -10.42 -11.84
CA GLY A 164 2.15 -10.83 -13.00
C GLY A 164 1.89 -12.30 -13.36
N GLU A 165 1.70 -12.60 -14.64
CA GLU A 165 1.40 -13.97 -15.10
C GLU A 165 2.63 -14.90 -15.10
N GLU A 166 3.84 -14.33 -15.03
CA GLU A 166 5.11 -15.06 -14.92
C GLU A 166 5.81 -14.79 -13.58
N ASP A 167 5.02 -14.53 -12.52
CA ASP A 167 5.56 -14.28 -11.19
C ASP A 167 6.15 -15.59 -10.62
N GLU A 168 7.47 -15.58 -10.48
CA GLU A 168 8.25 -16.72 -10.00
C GLU A 168 8.33 -16.82 -8.45
N VAL A 169 7.90 -15.77 -7.76
CA VAL A 169 7.92 -15.70 -6.28
C VAL A 169 6.54 -16.02 -5.72
N VAL A 170 5.50 -15.45 -6.31
CA VAL A 170 4.11 -15.66 -5.91
C VAL A 170 3.37 -16.34 -7.07
N PRO A 171 3.07 -17.65 -6.97
CA PRO A 171 2.44 -18.40 -8.05
C PRO A 171 1.09 -17.77 -8.48
N PRO A 172 0.95 -17.33 -9.75
CA PRO A 172 -0.25 -16.61 -10.19
C PRO A 172 -1.55 -17.41 -10.05
N ALA A 173 -1.50 -18.73 -10.29
CA ALA A 173 -2.66 -19.59 -10.16
C ALA A 173 -3.26 -19.54 -8.75
N LEU A 174 -2.41 -19.56 -7.71
CA LEU A 174 -2.89 -19.48 -6.33
C LEU A 174 -3.58 -18.15 -6.04
N VAL A 175 -3.05 -17.05 -6.59
CA VAL A 175 -3.63 -15.71 -6.40
C VAL A 175 -4.99 -15.60 -7.08
N LEU A 176 -5.12 -16.15 -8.30
CA LEU A 176 -6.39 -16.16 -9.04
C LEU A 176 -7.44 -17.01 -8.33
N ASP A 177 -7.07 -18.22 -7.88
CA ASP A 177 -7.95 -19.10 -7.12
C ASP A 177 -8.40 -18.47 -5.81
N PHE A 178 -7.49 -17.82 -5.09
CA PHE A 178 -7.79 -17.09 -3.87
C PHE A 178 -8.79 -15.96 -4.12
N ALA A 179 -8.55 -15.11 -5.13
CA ALA A 179 -9.40 -13.97 -5.45
C ALA A 179 -10.84 -14.40 -5.81
N ALA A 180 -10.97 -15.51 -6.56
CA ALA A 180 -12.25 -16.08 -6.98
C ALA A 180 -13.04 -16.73 -5.82
N GLN A 181 -12.39 -17.14 -4.74
CA GLN A 181 -13.02 -17.76 -3.57
C GLN A 181 -13.54 -16.75 -2.53
N LEU A 182 -13.17 -15.48 -2.66
CA LEU A 182 -13.64 -14.43 -1.75
C LEU A 182 -15.09 -14.01 -2.09
N ASP A 183 -15.82 -13.60 -1.08
CA ASP A 183 -17.18 -13.06 -1.21
C ASP A 183 -17.24 -11.64 -0.62
N PRO A 184 -17.41 -10.60 -1.44
CA PRO A 184 -17.46 -10.63 -2.93
C PRO A 184 -16.11 -11.02 -3.57
N GLU A 185 -16.15 -11.58 -4.77
CA GLU A 185 -14.95 -11.88 -5.57
C GLU A 185 -14.09 -10.62 -5.75
N VAL A 186 -12.78 -10.77 -5.58
CA VAL A 186 -11.83 -9.66 -5.71
C VAL A 186 -11.29 -9.58 -7.14
N PRO A 187 -11.46 -8.45 -7.85
CA PRO A 187 -10.94 -8.29 -9.20
C PRO A 187 -9.41 -8.38 -9.24
N VAL A 188 -8.89 -9.06 -10.28
CA VAL A 188 -7.45 -9.20 -10.52
C VAL A 188 -7.05 -8.52 -11.81
N ILE A 189 -6.21 -7.49 -11.73
CA ILE A 189 -5.55 -6.87 -12.87
C ILE A 189 -4.33 -7.71 -13.24
N ARG A 190 -4.42 -8.43 -14.36
CA ARG A 190 -3.37 -9.34 -14.81
C ARG A 190 -2.39 -8.64 -15.75
N PHE A 191 -1.12 -9.05 -15.66
CA PHE A 191 -0.04 -8.53 -16.48
C PHE A 191 0.65 -9.68 -17.20
N ALA A 192 0.44 -9.77 -18.52
CA ALA A 192 1.11 -10.76 -19.35
C ALA A 192 2.64 -10.53 -19.41
N ASN A 193 3.41 -11.62 -19.50
CA ASN A 193 4.88 -11.60 -19.57
C ASN A 193 5.50 -10.73 -18.46
N THR A 194 5.06 -10.90 -17.23
CA THR A 194 5.44 -10.04 -16.09
C THR A 194 5.85 -10.88 -14.89
N SER A 195 7.11 -10.73 -14.48
CA SER A 195 7.69 -11.33 -13.27
C SER A 195 7.29 -10.57 -12.00
N HIS A 196 7.70 -11.09 -10.83
CA HIS A 196 7.37 -10.53 -9.51
C HIS A 196 7.64 -9.02 -9.37
N PHE A 197 8.79 -8.56 -9.87
CA PHE A 197 9.23 -7.17 -9.69
C PHE A 197 8.74 -6.20 -10.77
N PHE A 198 7.88 -6.62 -11.68
CA PHE A 198 7.34 -5.79 -12.76
C PHE A 198 8.42 -5.11 -13.61
N HIS A 199 9.57 -5.77 -13.82
CA HIS A 199 10.64 -5.25 -14.66
C HIS A 199 10.15 -4.96 -16.08
N GLY A 200 10.41 -3.74 -16.58
CA GLY A 200 9.93 -3.28 -17.89
C GLY A 200 8.42 -2.98 -17.97
N LYS A 201 7.67 -3.18 -16.88
CA LYS A 201 6.21 -3.03 -16.84
C LYS A 201 5.70 -1.91 -15.93
N LEU A 202 6.59 -1.12 -15.30
CA LEU A 202 6.21 -0.08 -14.35
C LEU A 202 5.35 1.04 -14.98
N ILE A 203 5.54 1.34 -16.28
CA ILE A 203 4.71 2.32 -16.98
C ILE A 203 3.31 1.74 -17.18
N GLU A 204 3.21 0.48 -17.65
CA GLU A 204 1.92 -0.20 -17.81
C GLU A 204 1.20 -0.34 -16.47
N LEU A 205 1.93 -0.67 -15.37
CA LEU A 205 1.40 -0.73 -14.01
C LEU A 205 0.78 0.62 -13.61
N LYS A 206 1.51 1.70 -13.82
CA LYS A 206 1.03 3.06 -13.55
C LYS A 206 -0.27 3.36 -14.29
N THR A 207 -0.31 3.10 -15.61
CA THR A 207 -1.49 3.38 -16.45
C THR A 207 -2.71 2.60 -15.97
N LYS A 208 -2.61 1.27 -15.86
CA LYS A 208 -3.74 0.41 -15.45
C LYS A 208 -4.25 0.73 -14.04
N LEU A 209 -3.35 1.03 -13.10
CA LEU A 209 -3.77 1.43 -11.75
C LEU A 209 -4.43 2.80 -11.75
N SER A 210 -3.91 3.77 -12.50
CA SER A 210 -4.55 5.10 -12.61
C SER A 210 -5.97 4.99 -13.16
N GLU A 211 -6.17 4.21 -14.23
CA GLU A 211 -7.50 3.95 -14.82
C GLU A 211 -8.43 3.28 -13.81
N TYR A 212 -7.96 2.23 -13.11
CA TYR A 212 -8.78 1.53 -12.13
C TYR A 212 -9.16 2.42 -10.95
N ILE A 213 -8.21 3.13 -10.37
CA ILE A 213 -8.47 4.02 -9.22
C ILE A 213 -9.45 5.13 -9.62
N THR A 214 -9.28 5.75 -10.78
CA THR A 214 -10.19 6.79 -11.28
C THR A 214 -11.62 6.27 -11.42
N ALA A 215 -11.80 5.02 -11.85
CA ALA A 215 -13.12 4.41 -11.99
C ALA A 215 -13.77 4.04 -10.64
N GLN A 216 -12.99 3.73 -9.60
CA GLN A 216 -13.49 3.33 -8.28
C GLN A 216 -13.61 4.50 -7.30
N VAL A 217 -12.73 5.47 -7.44
CA VAL A 217 -12.66 6.65 -6.59
C VAL A 217 -13.24 7.81 -7.39
N VAL A 218 -14.42 8.27 -7.01
CA VAL A 218 -14.99 9.51 -7.60
C VAL A 218 -14.13 10.65 -7.07
N LEU A 219 -13.21 11.09 -7.91
CA LEU A 219 -12.33 12.24 -7.68
C LEU A 219 -13.05 13.53 -7.95
#